data_d10b2ef7b30ff13c0bdb40645f14a355
#
_entry.id   d10b2ef7b30ff13c0bdb40645f14a355
#
_cell.length_a   1.000
_cell.length_b   1.000
_cell.length_c   1.000
_cell.angle_alpha   90.00
_cell.angle_beta   90.00
_cell.angle_gamma   90.00
#
_symmetry.space_group_name_H-M   'P 1'
#
loop_
_entity.id
_entity.type
_entity.pdbx_description
1 polymer ?
#
loop_
_entity_poly.entity_id
_entity_poly.type
_entity_poly.pdbx_seq_one_letter_code
_entity_poly.pdbx_strand_id
1 'polypeptide(L)'
;FRELEEIRWNNVFRALNIDFDGQVFEKYFRAALYDSAIPVDGAMELLEALHGKYPLAVASNGPYDQQLHRLELAGMKRYFDWFFVSERLGASKPARAFFDVAFAALNDGCEAAIAPKDCVIIGDSLTSDMAGGRQYGMKTCYYRRPGAAEGTDVTWQVTDLRQIPALLEGTAL
;
A
#
# COMPACT_ATOMS: atom_id res chain seq x y z
N PHE A 1 3.21 -13.71 -11.71
CA PHE A 1 4.01 -13.74 -10.46
C PHE A 1 4.77 -15.07 -10.30
N ARG A 2 4.15 -16.26 -10.48
CA ARG A 2 4.82 -17.57 -10.29
C ARG A 2 6.09 -17.73 -11.13
N GLU A 3 6.08 -17.39 -12.41
CA GLU A 3 7.25 -17.50 -13.28
C GLU A 3 8.44 -16.65 -12.80
N LEU A 4 8.18 -15.44 -12.29
CA LEU A 4 9.22 -14.59 -11.72
C LEU A 4 9.80 -15.16 -10.43
N GLU A 5 8.98 -15.77 -9.60
CA GLU A 5 9.41 -16.42 -8.35
C GLU A 5 10.30 -17.63 -8.60
N GLU A 6 10.06 -18.37 -9.69
CA GLU A 6 10.84 -19.54 -10.06
C GLU A 6 12.24 -19.21 -10.59
N ILE A 7 12.42 -18.04 -11.20
CA ILE A 7 13.66 -17.71 -11.93
C ILE A 7 14.47 -16.57 -11.31
N ARG A 8 13.87 -15.70 -10.46
CA ARG A 8 14.52 -14.47 -10.02
C ARG A 8 15.84 -14.70 -9.29
N TRP A 9 15.88 -15.62 -8.34
CA TRP A 9 17.10 -15.88 -7.57
C TRP A 9 18.15 -16.61 -8.39
N ASN A 10 17.78 -17.53 -9.27
CA ASN A 10 18.70 -18.16 -10.18
C ASN A 10 19.36 -17.13 -11.11
N ASN A 11 18.62 -16.11 -11.55
CA ASN A 11 19.19 -15.04 -12.38
C ASN A 11 20.12 -14.12 -11.55
N VAL A 12 19.74 -13.78 -10.32
CA VAL A 12 20.59 -12.98 -9.41
C VAL A 12 21.86 -13.72 -9.07
N PHE A 13 21.78 -14.98 -8.69
CA PHE A 13 22.94 -15.79 -8.31
C PHE A 13 23.88 -16.01 -9.50
N ARG A 14 23.35 -16.25 -10.69
CA ARG A 14 24.15 -16.33 -11.90
C ARG A 14 24.88 -15.01 -12.19
N ALA A 15 24.22 -13.87 -12.05
CA ALA A 15 24.83 -12.56 -12.26
C ALA A 15 25.93 -12.24 -11.24
N LEU A 16 25.85 -12.79 -10.04
CA LEU A 16 26.80 -12.61 -8.95
C LEU A 16 27.86 -13.73 -8.88
N ASN A 17 27.83 -14.72 -9.80
CA ASN A 17 28.66 -15.92 -9.78
C ASN A 17 28.55 -16.71 -8.45
N ILE A 18 27.37 -16.79 -7.89
CA ILE A 18 27.05 -17.56 -6.69
C ILE A 18 26.49 -18.91 -7.12
N ASP A 19 27.13 -20.00 -6.69
CA ASP A 19 26.66 -21.37 -6.90
C ASP A 19 25.69 -21.75 -5.77
N PHE A 20 24.42 -21.41 -5.95
CA PHE A 20 23.35 -21.76 -5.01
C PHE A 20 22.02 -21.92 -5.77
N ASP A 21 21.21 -22.88 -5.33
CA ASP A 21 19.89 -23.10 -5.90
C ASP A 21 18.92 -21.98 -5.49
N GLY A 22 18.52 -21.17 -6.48
CA GLY A 22 17.60 -20.06 -6.27
C GLY A 22 16.20 -20.50 -5.83
N GLN A 23 15.76 -21.71 -6.14
CA GLN A 23 14.46 -22.22 -5.66
C GLN A 23 14.50 -22.56 -4.17
N VAL A 24 15.62 -23.09 -3.71
CA VAL A 24 15.82 -23.31 -2.27
C VAL A 24 15.84 -21.98 -1.53
N PHE A 25 16.57 -21.00 -2.06
CA PHE A 25 16.60 -19.65 -1.46
C PHE A 25 15.23 -18.97 -1.47
N GLU A 26 14.44 -19.12 -2.54
CA GLU A 26 13.08 -18.59 -2.65
C GLU A 26 12.20 -19.02 -1.46
N LYS A 27 12.29 -20.28 -1.04
CA LYS A 27 11.54 -20.77 0.14
C LYS A 27 11.88 -19.99 1.41
N TYR A 28 13.18 -19.79 1.69
CA TYR A 28 13.63 -19.03 2.87
C TYR A 28 13.26 -17.56 2.77
N PHE A 29 13.44 -16.97 1.60
CA PHE A 29 13.08 -15.59 1.33
C PHE A 29 11.58 -15.34 1.56
N ARG A 30 10.72 -16.21 1.04
CA ARG A 30 9.27 -16.08 1.20
C ARG A 30 8.84 -16.23 2.66
N ALA A 31 9.40 -17.17 3.40
CA ALA A 31 9.14 -17.34 4.82
C ALA A 31 9.56 -16.09 5.61
N ALA A 32 10.77 -15.58 5.38
CA ALA A 32 11.27 -14.39 6.03
C ALA A 32 10.43 -13.13 5.66
N LEU A 33 10.00 -13.02 4.40
CA LEU A 33 9.15 -11.92 3.93
C LEU A 33 7.75 -12.00 4.53
N TYR A 34 7.20 -13.19 4.68
CA TYR A 34 5.89 -13.41 5.28
C TYR A 34 5.84 -12.91 6.73
N ASP A 35 6.88 -13.18 7.51
CA ASP A 35 6.99 -12.78 8.91
C ASP A 35 7.65 -11.39 9.10
N SER A 36 8.05 -10.74 8.01
CA SER A 36 8.62 -9.38 8.09
C SER A 36 7.53 -8.33 8.28
N ALA A 37 7.52 -7.70 9.45
CA ALA A 37 6.50 -6.73 9.84
C ALA A 37 7.11 -5.51 10.55
N ILE A 38 8.17 -4.94 9.96
CA ILE A 38 8.81 -3.73 10.48
C ILE A 38 8.03 -2.51 9.96
N PRO A 39 7.35 -1.76 10.85
CA PRO A 39 6.67 -0.53 10.46
C PRO A 39 7.65 0.51 9.90
N VAL A 40 7.18 1.30 8.97
CA VAL A 40 7.87 2.54 8.58
C VAL A 40 7.82 3.51 9.75
N ASP A 41 8.91 4.25 9.97
CA ASP A 41 8.98 5.27 11.03
C ASP A 41 7.83 6.29 10.88
N GLY A 42 7.18 6.62 11.99
CA GLY A 42 6.01 7.49 12.02
C GLY A 42 4.68 6.82 11.63
N ALA A 43 4.68 5.54 11.23
CA ALA A 43 3.45 4.89 10.76
C ALA A 43 2.44 4.62 11.88
N MET A 44 2.91 4.25 13.07
CA MET A 44 2.01 4.03 14.21
C MET A 44 1.39 5.35 14.66
N GLU A 45 2.21 6.39 14.80
CA GLU A 45 1.76 7.73 15.20
C GLU A 45 0.75 8.31 14.20
N LEU A 46 0.96 8.08 12.90
CA LEU A 46 -0.01 8.45 11.87
C LEU A 46 -1.35 7.72 12.08
N LEU A 47 -1.32 6.39 12.24
CA LEU A 47 -2.54 5.61 12.43
C LEU A 47 -3.29 6.02 13.70
N GLU A 48 -2.58 6.24 14.81
CA GLU A 48 -3.17 6.72 16.06
C GLU A 48 -3.80 8.11 15.90
N ALA A 49 -3.17 9.01 15.16
CA ALA A 49 -3.68 10.36 14.92
C ALA A 49 -4.94 10.39 14.02
N LEU A 50 -5.08 9.42 13.11
CA LEU A 50 -6.19 9.35 12.16
C LEU A 50 -7.34 8.46 12.63
N HIS A 51 -7.06 7.44 13.45
CA HIS A 51 -8.07 6.49 13.92
C HIS A 51 -9.18 7.18 14.70
N GLY A 52 -10.42 6.85 14.38
CA GLY A 52 -11.61 7.47 14.98
C GLY A 52 -11.95 8.87 14.44
N LYS A 53 -11.05 9.49 13.65
CA LYS A 53 -11.35 10.76 12.94
C LYS A 53 -11.75 10.50 11.48
N TYR A 54 -11.13 9.50 10.87
CA TYR A 54 -11.36 9.12 9.48
C TYR A 54 -11.56 7.62 9.35
N PRO A 55 -12.43 7.16 8.43
CA PRO A 55 -12.44 5.76 8.01
C PRO A 55 -11.11 5.39 7.34
N LEU A 56 -10.50 4.28 7.76
CA LEU A 56 -9.19 3.88 7.27
C LEU A 56 -9.27 2.56 6.49
N ALA A 57 -8.67 2.55 5.31
CA ALA A 57 -8.60 1.36 4.45
C ALA A 57 -7.16 1.06 4.03
N VAL A 58 -6.83 -0.23 3.96
CA VAL A 58 -5.60 -0.71 3.31
C VAL A 58 -5.85 -0.87 1.83
N ALA A 59 -4.95 -0.34 0.97
CA ALA A 59 -4.95 -0.56 -0.46
C ALA A 59 -3.57 -1.11 -0.89
N SER A 60 -3.46 -2.42 -1.16
CA SER A 60 -2.18 -3.09 -1.40
C SER A 60 -2.20 -3.99 -2.64
N ASN A 61 -1.08 -3.99 -3.39
CA ASN A 61 -0.82 -4.97 -4.42
C ASN A 61 -0.04 -6.14 -3.80
N GLY A 62 -0.64 -7.33 -3.73
CA GLY A 62 0.03 -8.51 -3.18
C GLY A 62 -0.92 -9.64 -2.77
N PRO A 63 -0.37 -10.67 -2.11
CA PRO A 63 -1.16 -11.75 -1.52
C PRO A 63 -1.94 -11.27 -0.29
N TYR A 64 -3.20 -11.63 -0.21
CA TYR A 64 -4.10 -11.14 0.84
C TYR A 64 -3.67 -11.57 2.24
N ASP A 65 -3.45 -12.85 2.42
CA ASP A 65 -3.13 -13.41 3.74
C ASP A 65 -1.79 -12.87 4.26
N GLN A 66 -0.81 -12.68 3.37
CA GLN A 66 0.49 -12.09 3.74
C GLN A 66 0.34 -10.63 4.20
N GLN A 67 -0.47 -9.82 3.52
CA GLN A 67 -0.67 -8.42 3.91
C GLN A 67 -1.36 -8.33 5.28
N LEU A 68 -2.38 -9.14 5.52
CA LEU A 68 -3.08 -9.17 6.80
C LEU A 68 -2.19 -9.67 7.93
N HIS A 69 -1.43 -10.75 7.70
CA HIS A 69 -0.49 -11.29 8.67
C HIS A 69 0.56 -10.25 9.11
N ARG A 70 1.14 -9.53 8.15
CA ARG A 70 2.12 -8.48 8.43
C ARG A 70 1.52 -7.30 9.21
N LEU A 71 0.31 -6.89 8.90
CA LEU A 71 -0.41 -5.85 9.65
C LEU A 71 -0.74 -6.31 11.08
N GLU A 72 -1.05 -7.58 11.26
CA GLU A 72 -1.33 -8.17 12.56
C GLU A 72 -0.07 -8.24 13.43
N LEU A 73 1.05 -8.75 12.88
CA LEU A 73 2.35 -8.77 13.57
C LEU A 73 2.83 -7.36 13.94
N ALA A 74 2.59 -6.37 13.09
CA ALA A 74 2.91 -4.97 13.36
C ALA A 74 1.96 -4.30 14.36
N GLY A 75 0.87 -4.97 14.80
CA GLY A 75 -0.16 -4.38 15.65
C GLY A 75 -1.00 -3.29 14.97
N MET A 76 -0.92 -3.19 13.63
CA MET A 76 -1.56 -2.13 12.86
C MET A 76 -2.95 -2.49 12.35
N LYS A 77 -3.29 -3.78 12.23
CA LYS A 77 -4.54 -4.25 11.62
C LYS A 77 -5.79 -3.62 12.26
N ARG A 78 -5.77 -3.39 13.56
CA ARG A 78 -6.88 -2.83 14.35
C ARG A 78 -7.31 -1.42 13.97
N TYR A 79 -6.47 -0.68 13.23
CA TYR A 79 -6.76 0.70 12.83
C TYR A 79 -7.56 0.79 11.53
N PHE A 80 -7.71 -0.33 10.80
CA PHE A 80 -8.32 -0.33 9.48
C PHE A 80 -9.68 -1.04 9.47
N ASP A 81 -10.64 -0.42 8.80
CA ASP A 81 -12.00 -0.94 8.62
C ASP A 81 -12.11 -1.82 7.38
N TRP A 82 -11.29 -1.55 6.35
CA TRP A 82 -11.31 -2.29 5.07
C TRP A 82 -9.92 -2.69 4.61
N PHE A 83 -9.86 -3.82 3.87
CA PHE A 83 -8.63 -4.38 3.34
C PHE A 83 -8.78 -4.68 1.85
N PHE A 84 -8.41 -3.71 1.01
CA PHE A 84 -8.42 -3.81 -0.43
C PHE A 84 -7.07 -4.32 -0.93
N VAL A 85 -7.01 -5.62 -1.19
CA VAL A 85 -5.78 -6.29 -1.63
C VAL A 85 -6.01 -6.92 -2.99
N SER A 86 -5.11 -6.67 -3.93
CA SER A 86 -5.25 -6.99 -5.35
C SER A 86 -5.59 -8.45 -5.64
N GLU A 87 -5.06 -9.40 -4.87
CA GLU A 87 -5.37 -10.82 -5.03
C GLU A 87 -6.87 -11.10 -4.85
N ARG A 88 -7.53 -10.51 -3.86
CA ARG A 88 -8.98 -10.67 -3.63
C ARG A 88 -9.83 -9.83 -4.58
N LEU A 89 -9.34 -8.67 -4.99
CA LEU A 89 -10.09 -7.78 -5.88
C LEU A 89 -10.01 -8.21 -7.35
N GLY A 90 -9.07 -9.12 -7.69
CA GLY A 90 -8.83 -9.54 -9.07
C GLY A 90 -8.22 -8.45 -9.97
N ALA A 91 -7.80 -7.33 -9.39
CA ALA A 91 -7.19 -6.21 -10.10
C ALA A 91 -6.13 -5.54 -9.21
N SER A 92 -5.09 -4.97 -9.82
CA SER A 92 -3.99 -4.30 -9.12
C SER A 92 -3.96 -2.80 -9.42
N LYS A 93 -3.52 -1.97 -8.46
CA LYS A 93 -3.21 -0.56 -8.73
C LYS A 93 -2.10 -0.47 -9.79
N PRO A 94 -2.15 0.45 -10.74
CA PRO A 94 -3.05 1.59 -10.85
C PRO A 94 -4.34 1.34 -11.66
N ALA A 95 -4.67 0.09 -11.99
CA ALA A 95 -5.85 -0.19 -12.82
C ALA A 95 -7.14 0.33 -12.19
N ARG A 96 -7.97 0.99 -13.01
CA ARG A 96 -9.26 1.55 -12.58
C ARG A 96 -10.14 0.50 -11.89
N ALA A 97 -10.13 -0.75 -12.38
CA ALA A 97 -10.91 -1.85 -11.83
C ALA A 97 -10.62 -2.13 -10.34
N PHE A 98 -9.38 -1.90 -9.87
CA PHE A 98 -9.04 -2.01 -8.45
C PHE A 98 -9.89 -1.04 -7.61
N PHE A 99 -9.94 0.22 -8.03
CA PHE A 99 -10.67 1.27 -7.32
C PHE A 99 -12.18 1.12 -7.47
N ASP A 100 -12.68 0.69 -8.63
CA ASP A 100 -14.11 0.44 -8.85
C ASP A 100 -14.64 -0.59 -7.83
N VAL A 101 -13.93 -1.71 -7.63
CA VAL A 101 -14.31 -2.73 -6.64
C VAL A 101 -14.17 -2.21 -5.21
N ALA A 102 -13.09 -1.48 -4.90
CA ALA A 102 -12.85 -0.92 -3.57
C ALA A 102 -13.95 0.09 -3.19
N PHE A 103 -14.29 1.02 -4.09
CA PHE A 103 -15.34 2.01 -3.84
C PHE A 103 -16.75 1.41 -3.82
N ALA A 104 -17.01 0.37 -4.59
CA ALA A 104 -18.26 -0.37 -4.47
C ALA A 104 -18.42 -0.98 -3.06
N ALA A 105 -17.35 -1.57 -2.51
CA ALA A 105 -17.37 -2.14 -1.16
C ALA A 105 -17.41 -1.05 -0.05
N LEU A 106 -16.73 0.10 -0.25
CA LEU A 106 -16.81 1.24 0.68
C LEU A 106 -18.22 1.79 0.79
N ASN A 107 -18.96 1.77 -0.31
CA ASN A 107 -20.29 2.36 -0.40
C ASN A 107 -21.43 1.35 -0.18
N ASP A 108 -21.11 0.08 0.05
CA ASP A 108 -22.12 -0.95 0.31
C ASP A 108 -22.84 -0.66 1.64
N GLY A 109 -24.15 -0.47 1.55
CA GLY A 109 -24.98 -0.14 2.71
C GLY A 109 -24.84 1.30 3.27
N CYS A 110 -24.09 2.18 2.62
CA CYS A 110 -23.96 3.57 3.04
C CYS A 110 -25.16 4.43 2.58
N GLU A 111 -25.75 5.24 3.49
CA GLU A 111 -26.79 6.21 3.14
C GLU A 111 -26.25 7.33 2.24
N ALA A 112 -25.01 7.75 2.46
CA ALA A 112 -24.30 8.74 1.66
C ALA A 112 -23.05 8.13 1.04
N ALA A 113 -22.96 8.13 -0.28
CA ALA A 113 -21.82 7.57 -0.98
C ALA A 113 -20.56 8.41 -0.79
N ILE A 114 -19.46 7.75 -0.43
CA ILE A 114 -18.13 8.34 -0.38
C ILE A 114 -17.63 8.54 -1.81
N ALA A 115 -17.34 9.79 -2.18
CA ALA A 115 -16.83 10.10 -3.51
C ALA A 115 -15.29 10.07 -3.54
N PRO A 116 -14.67 9.71 -4.68
CA PRO A 116 -13.21 9.68 -4.81
C PRO A 116 -12.51 10.99 -4.39
N LYS A 117 -13.10 12.14 -4.73
CA LYS A 117 -12.59 13.49 -4.38
C LYS A 117 -12.49 13.74 -2.87
N ASP A 118 -13.27 13.01 -2.08
CA ASP A 118 -13.33 13.12 -0.61
C ASP A 118 -12.35 12.12 0.07
N CYS A 119 -11.60 11.36 -0.74
CA CYS A 119 -10.64 10.38 -0.28
C CYS A 119 -9.20 10.80 -0.58
N VAL A 120 -8.29 10.34 0.27
CA VAL A 120 -6.84 10.50 0.07
C VAL A 120 -6.20 9.12 -0.01
N ILE A 121 -5.43 8.86 -1.06
CA ILE A 121 -4.52 7.71 -1.08
C ILE A 121 -3.13 8.13 -0.62
N ILE A 122 -2.61 7.44 0.39
CA ILE A 122 -1.27 7.65 0.94
C ILE A 122 -0.42 6.45 0.52
N GLY A 123 0.71 6.68 -0.12
CA GLY A 123 1.57 5.59 -0.57
C GLY A 123 2.94 6.07 -1.07
N ASP A 124 3.82 5.11 -1.33
CA ASP A 124 5.21 5.35 -1.74
C ASP A 124 5.49 5.04 -3.22
N SER A 125 4.47 4.63 -3.97
CA SER A 125 4.61 4.30 -5.39
C SER A 125 4.00 5.36 -6.28
N LEU A 126 4.86 6.06 -7.06
CA LEU A 126 4.40 7.03 -8.07
C LEU A 126 3.59 6.37 -9.18
N THR A 127 3.93 5.12 -9.54
CA THR A 127 3.32 4.41 -10.67
C THR A 127 2.08 3.61 -10.32
N SER A 128 1.88 3.25 -9.05
CA SER A 128 0.69 2.50 -8.63
C SER A 128 -0.24 3.34 -7.76
N ASP A 129 0.24 3.87 -6.63
CA ASP A 129 -0.61 4.60 -5.68
C ASP A 129 -0.98 5.98 -6.21
N MET A 130 0.04 6.78 -6.56
CA MET A 130 -0.19 8.16 -6.99
C MET A 130 -0.87 8.21 -8.36
N ALA A 131 -0.38 7.42 -9.32
CA ALA A 131 -1.00 7.36 -10.64
C ALA A 131 -2.45 6.84 -10.58
N GLY A 132 -2.69 5.76 -9.82
CA GLY A 132 -4.01 5.18 -9.68
C GLY A 132 -4.99 6.11 -8.97
N GLY A 133 -4.62 6.65 -7.82
CA GLY A 133 -5.45 7.58 -7.05
C GLY A 133 -5.83 8.83 -7.86
N ARG A 134 -4.85 9.45 -8.53
CA ARG A 134 -5.09 10.61 -9.38
C ARG A 134 -6.05 10.30 -10.54
N GLN A 135 -5.81 9.19 -11.27
CA GLN A 135 -6.66 8.77 -12.38
C GLN A 135 -8.09 8.46 -11.93
N TYR A 136 -8.25 8.03 -10.69
CA TYR A 136 -9.56 7.76 -10.11
C TYR A 136 -10.26 8.99 -9.53
N GLY A 137 -9.55 10.12 -9.42
CA GLY A 137 -10.09 11.38 -8.90
C GLY A 137 -9.92 11.57 -7.39
N MET A 138 -9.03 10.81 -6.75
CA MET A 138 -8.67 10.95 -5.35
C MET A 138 -7.60 12.04 -5.16
N LYS A 139 -7.50 12.60 -3.95
CA LYS A 139 -6.31 13.32 -3.50
C LYS A 139 -5.18 12.30 -3.27
N THR A 140 -3.93 12.72 -3.49
CA THR A 140 -2.75 11.84 -3.40
C THR A 140 -1.74 12.41 -2.42
N CYS A 141 -1.26 11.59 -1.50
CA CYS A 141 -0.18 11.94 -0.59
C CYS A 141 1.00 10.98 -0.81
N TYR A 142 2.03 11.47 -1.45
CA TYR A 142 3.22 10.69 -1.75
C TYR A 142 4.18 10.68 -0.56
N TYR A 143 4.39 9.49 0.02
CA TYR A 143 5.47 9.28 0.98
C TYR A 143 6.76 9.00 0.22
N ARG A 144 7.61 10.02 0.12
CA ARG A 144 8.90 9.91 -0.55
C ARG A 144 9.94 9.29 0.37
N ARG A 145 10.31 8.05 0.09
CA ARG A 145 11.39 7.37 0.80
C ARG A 145 12.75 8.02 0.51
N PRO A 146 13.74 7.88 1.41
CA PRO A 146 15.10 8.33 1.16
C PRO A 146 15.64 7.79 -0.17
N GLY A 147 16.20 8.67 -1.00
CA GLY A 147 16.74 8.32 -2.31
C GLY A 147 15.71 8.13 -3.43
N ALA A 148 14.41 8.19 -3.15
CA ALA A 148 13.39 8.14 -4.18
C ALA A 148 13.26 9.47 -4.95
N ALA A 149 12.79 9.39 -6.20
CA ALA A 149 12.51 10.55 -7.03
C ALA A 149 11.43 11.45 -6.40
N GLU A 150 11.45 12.72 -6.73
CA GLU A 150 10.36 13.63 -6.37
C GLU A 150 9.09 13.30 -7.13
N GLY A 151 7.97 13.44 -6.43
CA GLY A 151 6.65 13.27 -7.03
C GLY A 151 6.27 14.52 -7.80
N THR A 152 5.98 14.34 -9.08
CA THR A 152 5.25 15.33 -9.89
C THR A 152 3.78 14.93 -9.92
N ASP A 153 2.87 15.89 -10.03
CA ASP A 153 1.43 15.61 -10.09
C ASP A 153 0.86 14.84 -8.87
N VAL A 154 1.27 15.22 -7.67
CA VAL A 154 0.70 14.74 -6.40
C VAL A 154 0.07 15.90 -5.63
N THR A 155 -0.96 15.63 -4.85
CA THR A 155 -1.59 16.69 -4.04
C THR A 155 -0.64 17.14 -2.93
N TRP A 156 0.00 16.17 -2.26
CA TRP A 156 1.01 16.42 -1.24
C TRP A 156 2.17 15.43 -1.38
N GLN A 157 3.35 15.86 -0.96
CA GLN A 157 4.51 15.01 -0.79
C GLN A 157 5.09 15.21 0.61
N VAL A 158 5.37 14.11 1.29
CA VAL A 158 5.96 14.09 2.62
C VAL A 158 7.17 13.15 2.65
N THR A 159 8.11 13.40 3.55
CA THR A 159 9.24 12.51 3.86
C THR A 159 9.12 11.91 5.25
N ASP A 160 8.16 12.37 6.03
CA ASP A 160 7.82 11.88 7.36
C ASP A 160 6.29 11.73 7.45
N LEU A 161 5.83 10.54 7.83
CA LEU A 161 4.41 10.22 7.93
C LEU A 161 3.67 11.06 8.98
N ARG A 162 4.37 11.55 10.01
CA ARG A 162 3.84 12.44 11.05
C ARG A 162 3.40 13.82 10.54
N GLN A 163 3.78 14.19 9.31
CA GLN A 163 3.33 15.45 8.69
C GLN A 163 1.88 15.38 8.16
N ILE A 164 1.37 14.17 7.91
CA ILE A 164 0.10 13.97 7.20
C ILE A 164 -1.12 14.49 7.98
N PRO A 165 -1.26 14.28 9.30
CA PRO A 165 -2.44 14.78 10.03
C PRO A 165 -2.68 16.27 9.87
N ALA A 166 -1.62 17.09 9.96
CA ALA A 166 -1.72 18.53 9.78
C ALA A 166 -2.14 18.95 8.36
N LEU A 167 -1.72 18.20 7.33
CA LEU A 167 -2.14 18.43 5.95
C LEU A 167 -3.62 18.16 5.75
N LEU A 168 -4.16 17.10 6.38
CA LEU A 168 -5.56 16.75 6.28
C LEU A 168 -6.46 17.75 7.02
N GLU A 169 -6.04 18.23 8.20
CA GLU A 169 -6.79 19.22 9.00
C GLU A 169 -6.81 20.61 8.33
N GLY A 170 -5.76 20.99 7.61
CA GLY A 170 -5.67 22.26 6.86
C GLY A 170 -6.45 22.30 5.55
N THR A 171 -7.04 21.18 5.15
CA THR A 171 -7.79 21.06 3.90
C THR A 171 -9.19 20.58 4.24
N ALA A 172 -10.20 21.39 3.97
CA ALA A 172 -11.59 20.89 4.02
C ALA A 172 -11.71 19.73 3.01
N LEU A 173 -11.88 18.54 3.53
CA LEU A 173 -12.20 17.33 2.75
C LEU A 173 -13.67 17.37 2.34
#